data_345ce046c8e4258d9e4acc3a3b8cb73b
#
_entry.id   345ce046c8e4258d9e4acc3a3b8cb73b
#
_cell.length_a   1.000
_cell.length_b   1.000
_cell.length_c   1.000
_cell.angle_alpha   90.00
_cell.angle_beta   90.00
_cell.angle_gamma   90.00
#
_symmetry.space_group_name_H-M   'P 1'
#
loop_
_entity.id
_entity.type
_entity.pdbx_description
1 polymer ?
#
loop_
_entity_poly.entity_id
_entity_poly.type
_entity_poly.pdbx_seq_one_letter_code
_entity_poly.pdbx_strand_id
1 'polypeptide(L)'
;MFGNITDLPTLFSYAEALEHYESITPIRGSENLRPICTTHNGRRKKHMQIIKTTYPKALGVAATPQGAIDAVACRLYDTDVITFVSNGDIIIDNGGYASNTTHSFIVGILTYAYRTHPLLAYSKAGSTVIEVFPPQGKRLVVMRDKPVTLRKVENIHGVAYDFTADVDVQKGYYLKRKVMGEKRKEVDKFRKFALACAKMIDPEQYRLGKVSLRPLPAEDIYAYMVDQDQWNDAFEALIYTTINSEYDYYTRQRNYSVDLSRLRRLMDDVLKYVHCEELFEARDTNNPLSNDNAKYMQGGENIVV
;
A
#
# COMPACT_ATOMS: atom_id res chain seq x y z
N MET A 1 5.20 -7.76 15.63
CA MET A 1 4.85 -8.11 14.24
C MET A 1 3.99 -9.37 14.32
N PHE A 2 2.73 -9.32 13.91
CA PHE A 2 1.91 -10.53 13.83
C PHE A 2 2.44 -11.32 12.62
N GLY A 3 2.92 -12.55 12.84
CA GLY A 3 3.25 -13.47 11.74
C GLY A 3 2.03 -13.72 10.83
N ASN A 4 2.16 -14.53 9.80
CA ASN A 4 1.06 -14.85 8.88
C ASN A 4 -0.24 -15.09 9.66
N ILE A 5 -1.26 -14.27 9.39
CA ILE A 5 -2.57 -14.36 10.04
C ILE A 5 -3.34 -15.44 9.29
N THR A 6 -3.15 -16.71 9.70
CA THR A 6 -3.72 -17.86 8.98
C THR A 6 -5.09 -18.30 9.49
N ASP A 7 -5.55 -17.74 10.64
CA ASP A 7 -6.71 -18.27 11.36
C ASP A 7 -7.90 -17.31 11.35
N LEU A 8 -7.96 -16.39 10.40
CA LEU A 8 -9.11 -15.53 10.23
C LEU A 8 -10.25 -16.27 9.50
N PRO A 9 -11.51 -16.02 9.89
CA PRO A 9 -12.65 -16.52 9.14
C PRO A 9 -12.71 -15.86 7.77
N THR A 10 -13.16 -16.59 6.77
CA THR A 10 -13.51 -16.03 5.47
C THR A 10 -14.97 -15.61 5.51
N LEU A 11 -15.25 -14.32 5.26
CA LEU A 11 -16.58 -13.73 5.38
C LEU A 11 -16.85 -12.86 4.14
N PHE A 12 -18.04 -13.02 3.54
CA PHE A 12 -18.45 -12.26 2.34
C PHE A 12 -19.81 -11.61 2.45
N SER A 13 -20.53 -11.82 3.55
CA SER A 13 -21.87 -11.28 3.72
C SER A 13 -22.15 -10.92 5.18
N TYR A 14 -23.16 -10.07 5.38
CA TYR A 14 -23.68 -9.75 6.71
C TYR A 14 -24.13 -11.01 7.45
N ALA A 15 -24.81 -11.93 6.77
CA ALA A 15 -25.31 -13.16 7.39
C ALA A 15 -24.17 -14.02 7.91
N GLU A 16 -23.12 -14.25 7.12
CA GLU A 16 -21.93 -15.00 7.55
C GLU A 16 -21.20 -14.32 8.72
N ALA A 17 -21.05 -13.00 8.64
CA ALA A 17 -20.41 -12.22 9.69
C ALA A 17 -21.21 -12.27 11.01
N LEU A 18 -22.54 -12.23 10.92
CA LEU A 18 -23.43 -12.33 12.07
C LEU A 18 -23.40 -13.72 12.69
N GLU A 19 -23.47 -14.76 11.88
CA GLU A 19 -23.35 -16.17 12.33
C GLU A 19 -22.00 -16.39 13.01
N HIS A 20 -20.92 -15.93 12.40
CA HIS A 20 -19.59 -16.02 13.02
C HIS A 20 -19.53 -15.26 14.33
N TYR A 21 -20.07 -14.04 14.39
CA TYR A 21 -20.16 -13.27 15.63
C TYR A 21 -20.93 -14.03 16.72
N GLU A 22 -22.07 -14.62 16.40
CA GLU A 22 -22.92 -15.33 17.37
C GLU A 22 -22.31 -16.63 17.87
N SER A 23 -21.50 -17.28 17.05
CA SER A 23 -20.80 -18.53 17.40
C SER A 23 -19.66 -18.36 18.42
N ILE A 24 -19.19 -17.12 18.65
CA ILE A 24 -18.01 -16.86 19.49
C ILE A 24 -18.42 -16.27 20.84
N THR A 25 -17.77 -16.73 21.90
CA THR A 25 -17.97 -16.20 23.26
C THR A 25 -17.42 -14.78 23.38
N PRO A 26 -18.16 -13.83 24.01
CA PRO A 26 -17.72 -12.49 24.27
C PRO A 26 -16.40 -12.40 25.04
N ILE A 27 -15.63 -11.34 24.83
CA ILE A 27 -14.44 -11.03 25.63
C ILE A 27 -14.92 -10.63 27.03
N ARG A 28 -14.29 -11.20 28.07
CA ARG A 28 -14.65 -10.91 29.48
C ARG A 28 -14.71 -9.39 29.73
N GLY A 29 -15.82 -8.93 30.25
CA GLY A 29 -16.08 -7.51 30.56
C GLY A 29 -16.64 -6.70 29.38
N SER A 30 -16.99 -7.35 28.26
CA SER A 30 -17.66 -6.70 27.14
C SER A 30 -18.70 -7.62 26.52
N GLU A 31 -19.93 -7.16 26.44
CA GLU A 31 -21.02 -7.94 25.82
C GLU A 31 -20.93 -8.00 24.30
N ASN A 32 -20.37 -6.98 23.68
CA ASN A 32 -20.36 -6.81 22.21
C ASN A 32 -19.01 -7.16 21.55
N LEU A 33 -17.90 -7.12 22.28
CA LEU A 33 -16.58 -7.43 21.72
C LEU A 33 -16.30 -8.93 21.74
N ARG A 34 -15.99 -9.51 20.58
CA ARG A 34 -15.65 -10.92 20.43
C ARG A 34 -14.34 -11.08 19.67
N PRO A 35 -13.47 -12.03 20.03
CA PRO A 35 -12.25 -12.28 19.26
C PRO A 35 -12.62 -12.85 17.90
N ILE A 36 -12.14 -12.26 16.79
CA ILE A 36 -12.48 -12.75 15.46
C ILE A 36 -11.86 -14.10 15.13
N CYS A 37 -10.72 -14.43 15.73
CA CYS A 37 -10.03 -15.71 15.53
C CYS A 37 -10.11 -16.60 16.77
N THR A 38 -10.24 -17.90 16.57
CA THR A 38 -10.40 -18.92 17.62
C THR A 38 -9.09 -19.34 18.26
N THR A 39 -7.95 -19.00 17.68
CA THR A 39 -6.62 -19.40 18.18
C THR A 39 -6.25 -18.76 19.50
N HIS A 40 -5.58 -19.53 20.36
CA HIS A 40 -5.28 -19.22 21.76
C HIS A 40 -4.24 -18.10 21.99
N ASN A 41 -3.82 -17.36 20.97
CA ASN A 41 -2.87 -16.26 21.14
C ASN A 41 -3.57 -15.03 21.76
N GLY A 42 -3.35 -14.79 23.05
CA GLY A 42 -4.01 -13.73 23.81
C GLY A 42 -3.81 -12.31 23.25
N ARG A 43 -2.74 -12.03 22.49
CA ARG A 43 -2.56 -10.75 21.81
C ARG A 43 -3.55 -10.57 20.66
N ARG A 44 -3.80 -11.60 19.84
CA ARG A 44 -4.76 -11.55 18.72
C ARG A 44 -6.18 -11.31 19.24
N LYS A 45 -6.57 -11.95 20.34
CA LYS A 45 -7.90 -11.77 20.95
C LYS A 45 -8.19 -10.33 21.34
N LYS A 46 -7.18 -9.55 21.73
CA LYS A 46 -7.35 -8.15 22.14
C LYS A 46 -7.40 -7.16 20.96
N HIS A 47 -6.79 -7.49 19.83
CA HIS A 47 -6.56 -6.55 18.75
C HIS A 47 -7.27 -6.93 17.45
N MET A 48 -7.79 -8.15 17.34
CA MET A 48 -8.56 -8.62 16.20
C MET A 48 -9.92 -9.08 16.70
N GLN A 49 -10.93 -8.28 16.47
CA GLN A 49 -12.25 -8.42 17.06
C GLN A 49 -13.34 -8.40 15.99
N ILE A 50 -14.50 -8.93 16.35
CA ILE A 50 -15.76 -8.78 15.61
C ILE A 50 -16.81 -8.18 16.54
N ILE A 51 -17.59 -7.21 16.05
CA ILE A 51 -18.56 -6.47 16.85
C ILE A 51 -19.86 -6.26 16.07
N LYS A 52 -20.99 -6.19 16.78
CA LYS A 52 -22.23 -5.62 16.23
C LYS A 52 -22.17 -4.10 16.32
N THR A 53 -22.57 -3.44 15.25
CA THR A 53 -22.55 -1.97 15.11
C THR A 53 -23.70 -1.53 14.20
N THR A 54 -23.76 -0.25 13.88
CA THR A 54 -24.67 0.32 12.89
C THR A 54 -23.90 1.05 11.80
N TYR A 55 -24.51 1.20 10.63
CA TYR A 55 -23.94 1.99 9.54
C TYR A 55 -24.98 3.02 9.03
N PRO A 56 -24.65 4.32 8.88
CA PRO A 56 -23.39 4.93 9.32
C PRO A 56 -23.17 4.76 10.83
N LYS A 57 -21.90 4.74 11.24
CA LYS A 57 -21.52 4.54 12.64
C LYS A 57 -22.05 5.68 13.51
N ALA A 58 -22.66 5.34 14.65
CA ALA A 58 -23.09 6.34 15.63
C ALA A 58 -21.86 7.11 16.17
N LEU A 59 -21.89 8.41 16.06
CA LEU A 59 -20.92 9.33 16.65
C LEU A 59 -21.43 9.73 18.04
N GLY A 60 -20.95 9.03 19.10
CA GLY A 60 -21.27 9.36 20.49
C GLY A 60 -22.24 8.37 21.17
N VAL A 61 -22.40 8.57 22.50
CA VAL A 61 -23.01 7.58 23.42
C VAL A 61 -24.54 7.52 23.35
N ALA A 62 -25.20 8.43 22.65
CA ALA A 62 -26.65 8.66 22.88
C ALA A 62 -27.59 8.65 21.68
N ALA A 63 -27.13 8.61 20.46
CA ALA A 63 -28.04 8.63 19.31
C ALA A 63 -27.58 7.75 18.16
N THR A 64 -28.38 6.76 17.80
CA THR A 64 -28.26 6.08 16.50
C THR A 64 -28.54 7.11 15.40
N PRO A 65 -27.68 7.29 14.40
CA PRO A 65 -27.96 8.20 13.29
C PRO A 65 -29.27 7.86 12.62
N GLN A 66 -30.03 8.86 12.24
CA GLN A 66 -31.30 8.65 11.53
C GLN A 66 -31.02 7.89 10.22
N GLY A 67 -31.69 6.76 10.01
CA GLY A 67 -31.45 5.88 8.87
C GLY A 67 -30.30 4.91 9.04
N ALA A 68 -29.73 4.78 10.24
CA ALA A 68 -28.72 3.75 10.52
C ALA A 68 -29.33 2.35 10.40
N ILE A 69 -28.58 1.44 9.82
CA ILE A 69 -28.94 0.03 9.62
C ILE A 69 -27.95 -0.87 10.35
N ASP A 70 -28.38 -2.06 10.68
CA ASP A 70 -27.54 -3.05 11.39
C ASP A 70 -26.32 -3.42 10.56
N ALA A 71 -25.19 -3.58 11.25
CA ALA A 71 -23.93 -3.97 10.66
C ALA A 71 -23.11 -4.83 11.62
N VAL A 72 -22.19 -5.61 11.06
CA VAL A 72 -21.17 -6.36 11.80
C VAL A 72 -19.80 -5.91 11.29
N ALA A 73 -18.93 -5.47 12.19
CA ALA A 73 -17.61 -4.99 11.82
C ALA A 73 -16.50 -5.91 12.32
N CYS A 74 -15.53 -6.18 11.44
CA CYS A 74 -14.26 -6.80 11.76
C CYS A 74 -13.27 -5.70 12.11
N ARG A 75 -12.85 -5.67 13.38
CA ARG A 75 -12.01 -4.62 13.95
C ARG A 75 -10.59 -5.07 14.11
N LEU A 76 -9.66 -4.24 13.66
CA LEU A 76 -8.23 -4.37 13.92
C LEU A 76 -7.77 -3.21 14.80
N TYR A 77 -7.31 -3.49 16.00
CA TYR A 77 -7.09 -2.49 17.06
C TYR A 77 -8.38 -1.70 17.33
N ASP A 78 -8.38 -0.41 17.05
CA ASP A 78 -9.52 0.49 17.26
C ASP A 78 -10.24 0.86 15.95
N THR A 79 -9.81 0.28 14.80
CA THR A 79 -10.35 0.57 13.48
C THR A 79 -11.29 -0.54 13.01
N ASP A 80 -12.50 -0.18 12.62
CA ASP A 80 -13.46 -1.09 11.95
C ASP A 80 -13.04 -1.23 10.49
N VAL A 81 -12.19 -2.24 10.22
CA VAL A 81 -11.51 -2.37 8.92
C VAL A 81 -12.43 -2.93 7.83
N ILE A 82 -13.33 -3.84 8.20
CA ILE A 82 -14.34 -4.37 7.28
C ILE A 82 -15.68 -4.32 7.99
N THR A 83 -16.67 -3.70 7.38
CA THR A 83 -18.04 -3.61 7.91
C THR A 83 -19.02 -4.24 6.93
N PHE A 84 -19.69 -5.29 7.36
CA PHE A 84 -20.77 -5.94 6.62
C PHE A 84 -22.10 -5.34 7.06
N VAL A 85 -22.82 -4.74 6.13
CA VAL A 85 -24.08 -4.03 6.39
C VAL A 85 -25.27 -4.93 6.04
N SER A 86 -26.36 -4.83 6.83
CA SER A 86 -27.52 -5.72 6.65
C SER A 86 -28.26 -5.54 5.31
N ASN A 87 -28.07 -4.42 4.61
CA ASN A 87 -28.54 -4.22 3.24
C ASN A 87 -27.69 -4.98 2.19
N GLY A 88 -26.60 -5.62 2.61
CA GLY A 88 -25.68 -6.39 1.78
C GLY A 88 -24.43 -5.64 1.31
N ASP A 89 -24.29 -4.36 1.64
CA ASP A 89 -23.07 -3.60 1.31
C ASP A 89 -21.90 -4.03 2.20
N ILE A 90 -20.67 -3.87 1.68
CA ILE A 90 -19.43 -4.10 2.43
C ILE A 90 -18.60 -2.83 2.37
N ILE A 91 -18.23 -2.30 3.53
CA ILE A 91 -17.33 -1.15 3.64
C ILE A 91 -15.97 -1.64 4.10
N ILE A 92 -14.92 -1.23 3.40
CA ILE A 92 -13.54 -1.57 3.72
C ILE A 92 -12.81 -0.26 3.98
N ASP A 93 -12.30 -0.11 5.21
CA ASP A 93 -11.59 1.08 5.67
C ASP A 93 -10.28 0.67 6.36
N ASN A 94 -9.15 1.09 5.80
CA ASN A 94 -7.85 0.83 6.43
C ASN A 94 -7.50 1.85 7.52
N GLY A 95 -8.36 2.83 7.79
CA GLY A 95 -8.15 3.87 8.79
C GLY A 95 -6.92 4.75 8.51
N GLY A 96 -6.49 4.85 7.26
CA GLY A 96 -5.24 5.53 6.87
C GLY A 96 -3.97 4.67 7.12
N TYR A 97 -4.10 3.45 7.62
CA TYR A 97 -2.96 2.58 7.93
C TYR A 97 -2.68 1.58 6.80
N ALA A 98 -1.82 1.95 5.85
CA ALA A 98 -1.33 1.06 4.80
C ALA A 98 -0.20 0.12 5.31
N SER A 99 -0.46 -0.60 6.41
CA SER A 99 0.51 -1.52 7.00
C SER A 99 0.33 -2.96 6.50
N ASN A 100 1.41 -3.75 6.51
CA ASN A 100 1.34 -5.17 6.17
C ASN A 100 0.33 -5.93 7.05
N THR A 101 0.14 -5.52 8.30
CA THR A 101 -0.83 -6.13 9.22
C THR A 101 -2.26 -5.84 8.76
N THR A 102 -2.58 -4.59 8.40
CA THR A 102 -3.89 -4.20 7.87
C THR A 102 -4.19 -4.92 6.55
N HIS A 103 -3.22 -4.97 5.63
CA HIS A 103 -3.36 -5.70 4.37
C HIS A 103 -3.63 -7.20 4.61
N SER A 104 -2.84 -7.85 5.49
CA SER A 104 -3.03 -9.27 5.81
C SER A 104 -4.37 -9.55 6.49
N PHE A 105 -4.89 -8.61 7.29
CA PHE A 105 -6.19 -8.73 7.94
C PHE A 105 -7.34 -8.66 6.91
N ILE A 106 -7.32 -7.67 6.01
CA ILE A 106 -8.33 -7.53 4.95
C ILE A 106 -8.30 -8.76 4.02
N VAL A 107 -7.11 -9.12 3.54
CA VAL A 107 -6.92 -10.26 2.65
C VAL A 107 -7.35 -11.56 3.34
N GLY A 108 -6.99 -11.76 4.61
CA GLY A 108 -7.33 -12.96 5.36
C GLY A 108 -8.84 -13.17 5.54
N ILE A 109 -9.61 -12.08 5.65
CA ILE A 109 -11.08 -12.16 5.80
C ILE A 109 -11.78 -12.28 4.43
N LEU A 110 -11.34 -11.51 3.42
CA LEU A 110 -12.04 -11.38 2.14
C LEU A 110 -11.47 -12.29 1.03
N THR A 111 -10.51 -13.15 1.32
CA THR A 111 -9.92 -14.04 0.32
C THR A 111 -10.37 -15.47 0.53
N TYR A 112 -10.89 -16.08 -0.52
CA TYR A 112 -11.18 -17.50 -0.57
C TYR A 112 -10.28 -18.21 -1.58
N ALA A 113 -9.95 -19.47 -1.28
CA ALA A 113 -9.02 -20.26 -2.09
C ALA A 113 -9.55 -20.62 -3.50
N TYR A 114 -10.85 -20.41 -3.77
CA TYR A 114 -11.48 -20.78 -5.03
C TYR A 114 -12.03 -19.55 -5.75
N ARG A 115 -11.76 -19.45 -7.06
CA ARG A 115 -12.09 -18.33 -7.96
C ARG A 115 -13.59 -18.08 -8.23
N THR A 116 -14.48 -18.67 -7.47
CA THR A 116 -15.94 -18.59 -7.68
C THR A 116 -16.63 -17.48 -6.88
N HIS A 117 -15.87 -16.69 -6.10
CA HIS A 117 -16.44 -15.62 -5.29
C HIS A 117 -16.57 -14.31 -6.06
N PRO A 118 -17.63 -13.54 -5.77
CA PRO A 118 -17.90 -12.24 -6.42
C PRO A 118 -16.94 -11.13 -5.99
N LEU A 119 -16.06 -11.40 -5.02
CA LEU A 119 -15.14 -10.46 -4.42
C LEU A 119 -13.81 -11.16 -4.11
N LEU A 120 -12.70 -10.51 -4.46
CA LEU A 120 -11.35 -10.93 -4.08
C LEU A 120 -10.59 -9.77 -3.47
N ALA A 121 -9.87 -10.04 -2.38
CA ALA A 121 -8.88 -9.11 -1.82
C ALA A 121 -7.50 -9.76 -1.88
N TYR A 122 -6.49 -9.03 -2.31
CA TYR A 122 -5.12 -9.53 -2.33
C TYR A 122 -4.11 -8.39 -2.16
N SER A 123 -2.91 -8.74 -1.71
CA SER A 123 -1.82 -7.77 -1.58
C SER A 123 -0.99 -7.76 -2.86
N LYS A 124 -0.71 -6.56 -3.39
CA LYS A 124 0.16 -6.36 -4.55
C LYS A 124 0.96 -5.07 -4.39
N ALA A 125 2.28 -5.17 -4.53
CA ALA A 125 3.21 -4.03 -4.40
C ALA A 125 3.01 -3.22 -3.09
N GLY A 126 2.75 -3.90 -1.96
CA GLY A 126 2.55 -3.24 -0.66
C GLY A 126 1.17 -2.60 -0.46
N SER A 127 0.25 -2.77 -1.39
CA SER A 127 -1.13 -2.24 -1.30
C SER A 127 -2.15 -3.36 -1.27
N THR A 128 -3.31 -3.11 -0.66
CA THR A 128 -4.49 -3.98 -0.76
C THR A 128 -5.24 -3.67 -2.03
N VAL A 129 -5.50 -4.68 -2.83
CA VAL A 129 -6.32 -4.60 -4.04
C VAL A 129 -7.64 -5.32 -3.78
N ILE A 130 -8.74 -4.64 -4.05
CA ILE A 130 -10.09 -5.21 -4.02
C ILE A 130 -10.55 -5.39 -5.46
N GLU A 131 -10.95 -6.60 -5.80
CA GLU A 131 -11.40 -6.98 -7.13
C GLU A 131 -12.82 -7.51 -7.04
N VAL A 132 -13.72 -6.98 -7.86
CA VAL A 132 -15.13 -7.37 -7.93
C VAL A 132 -15.50 -7.78 -9.35
N PHE A 133 -16.54 -8.58 -9.49
CA PHE A 133 -17.00 -9.15 -10.75
C PHE A 133 -18.48 -8.82 -11.01
N PRO A 134 -18.82 -7.53 -11.20
CA PRO A 134 -20.17 -7.14 -11.57
C PRO A 134 -20.52 -7.65 -12.97
N PRO A 135 -21.83 -7.61 -13.37
CA PRO A 135 -22.27 -8.05 -14.70
C PRO A 135 -21.54 -7.39 -15.87
N GLN A 136 -21.05 -6.17 -15.68
CA GLN A 136 -20.34 -5.38 -16.69
C GLN A 136 -18.86 -5.81 -16.86
N GLY A 137 -18.43 -6.79 -16.08
CA GLY A 137 -17.06 -7.32 -16.11
C GLY A 137 -16.22 -6.93 -14.89
N LYS A 138 -15.02 -7.45 -14.86
CA LYS A 138 -14.09 -7.29 -13.76
C LYS A 138 -13.74 -5.81 -13.50
N ARG A 139 -13.87 -5.40 -12.24
CA ARG A 139 -13.42 -4.09 -11.75
C ARG A 139 -12.50 -4.26 -10.55
N LEU A 140 -11.55 -3.36 -10.39
CA LEU A 140 -10.65 -3.39 -9.24
C LEU A 140 -10.30 -1.99 -8.73
N VAL A 141 -10.03 -1.91 -7.44
CA VAL A 141 -9.58 -0.72 -6.74
C VAL A 141 -8.35 -1.07 -5.90
N VAL A 142 -7.35 -0.22 -5.91
CA VAL A 142 -6.24 -0.27 -4.95
C VAL A 142 -6.62 0.63 -3.79
N MET A 143 -6.70 0.08 -2.59
CA MET A 143 -7.04 0.84 -1.40
C MET A 143 -5.97 1.88 -1.08
N ARG A 144 -6.42 3.08 -0.77
CA ARG A 144 -5.63 4.21 -0.28
C ARG A 144 -6.23 4.68 1.04
N ASP A 145 -6.16 5.98 1.29
CA ASP A 145 -6.58 6.63 2.53
C ASP A 145 -8.10 6.78 2.67
N LYS A 146 -8.88 6.41 1.66
CA LYS A 146 -10.34 6.51 1.68
C LYS A 146 -10.99 5.13 1.80
N PRO A 147 -12.11 5.02 2.52
CA PRO A 147 -12.91 3.80 2.55
C PRO A 147 -13.41 3.40 1.16
N VAL A 148 -13.49 2.11 0.92
CA VAL A 148 -14.05 1.52 -0.30
C VAL A 148 -15.39 0.89 0.06
N THR A 149 -16.47 1.35 -0.56
CA THR A 149 -17.80 0.77 -0.40
C THR A 149 -18.14 -0.10 -1.59
N LEU A 150 -18.47 -1.36 -1.30
CA LEU A 150 -18.94 -2.35 -2.24
C LEU A 150 -20.45 -2.48 -2.08
N ARG A 151 -21.19 -2.20 -3.14
CA ARG A 151 -22.63 -2.39 -3.18
C ARG A 151 -22.97 -3.78 -3.69
N LYS A 152 -23.85 -4.46 -3.00
CA LYS A 152 -24.44 -5.71 -3.50
C LYS A 152 -25.24 -5.43 -4.76
N VAL A 153 -24.96 -6.19 -5.81
CA VAL A 153 -25.71 -6.15 -7.07
C VAL A 153 -26.19 -7.55 -7.43
N GLU A 154 -27.34 -7.63 -8.08
CA GLU A 154 -27.84 -8.91 -8.57
C GLU A 154 -27.16 -9.29 -9.88
N ASN A 155 -26.78 -10.54 -10.01
CA ASN A 155 -26.23 -11.14 -11.20
C ASN A 155 -27.00 -12.42 -11.53
N ILE A 156 -27.06 -12.78 -12.80
CA ILE A 156 -27.66 -14.04 -13.28
C ILE A 156 -27.04 -15.29 -12.62
N HIS A 157 -25.83 -15.18 -12.09
CA HIS A 157 -25.09 -16.26 -11.41
C HIS A 157 -25.13 -16.16 -9.87
N GLY A 158 -25.96 -15.25 -9.30
CA GLY A 158 -26.08 -15.05 -7.87
C GLY A 158 -25.66 -13.64 -7.40
N VAL A 159 -25.12 -13.56 -6.18
CA VAL A 159 -24.67 -12.28 -5.61
C VAL A 159 -23.37 -11.84 -6.27
N ALA A 160 -23.31 -10.59 -6.70
CA ALA A 160 -22.11 -9.90 -7.12
C ALA A 160 -21.94 -8.60 -6.33
N TYR A 161 -20.79 -7.98 -6.46
CA TYR A 161 -20.49 -6.68 -5.86
C TYR A 161 -20.04 -5.71 -6.95
N ASP A 162 -20.36 -4.44 -6.78
CA ASP A 162 -19.79 -3.35 -7.56
C ASP A 162 -19.37 -2.22 -6.63
N PHE A 163 -18.43 -1.40 -7.10
CA PHE A 163 -18.03 -0.20 -6.36
C PHE A 163 -19.13 0.85 -6.44
N THR A 164 -19.35 1.59 -5.34
CA THR A 164 -20.21 2.77 -5.39
C THR A 164 -19.62 3.86 -6.29
N ALA A 165 -20.45 4.77 -6.75
CA ALA A 165 -20.04 5.83 -7.69
C ALA A 165 -18.95 6.76 -7.13
N ASP A 166 -18.82 6.83 -5.81
CA ASP A 166 -17.82 7.67 -5.11
C ASP A 166 -16.39 7.07 -5.13
N VAL A 167 -16.26 5.83 -5.57
CA VAL A 167 -14.95 5.23 -5.75
C VAL A 167 -14.38 5.74 -7.07
N ASP A 168 -13.41 6.64 -6.97
CA ASP A 168 -12.68 7.15 -8.14
C ASP A 168 -12.21 5.99 -8.99
N VAL A 169 -12.67 5.93 -10.24
CA VAL A 169 -12.11 5.00 -11.24
C VAL A 169 -10.62 5.30 -11.31
N GLN A 170 -9.81 4.32 -10.95
CA GLN A 170 -8.40 4.59 -10.78
C GLN A 170 -7.77 4.92 -12.12
N LYS A 171 -7.16 6.09 -12.17
CA LYS A 171 -6.25 6.45 -13.25
C LYS A 171 -4.90 5.79 -12.99
N GLY A 172 -4.46 4.99 -13.94
CA GLY A 172 -3.07 4.54 -13.97
C GLY A 172 -2.20 5.60 -14.63
N TYR A 173 -0.99 5.76 -14.10
CA TYR A 173 -0.01 6.69 -14.66
C TYR A 173 1.04 5.90 -15.46
N TYR A 174 1.05 6.10 -16.77
CA TYR A 174 1.91 5.38 -17.70
C TYR A 174 3.10 6.25 -18.12
N LEU A 175 4.30 5.69 -17.95
CA LEU A 175 5.53 6.38 -18.34
C LEU A 175 5.64 6.51 -19.88
N LYS A 176 5.77 7.73 -20.36
CA LYS A 176 6.06 8.05 -21.76
C LYS A 176 7.55 7.77 -22.05
N ARG A 177 7.86 6.57 -22.49
CA ARG A 177 9.25 6.08 -22.66
C ARG A 177 10.11 6.98 -23.56
N LYS A 178 9.51 7.59 -24.60
CA LYS A 178 10.22 8.50 -25.50
C LYS A 178 10.67 9.77 -24.78
N VAL A 179 9.75 10.41 -24.04
CA VAL A 179 10.04 11.63 -23.27
C VAL A 179 11.08 11.33 -22.18
N MET A 180 10.93 10.19 -21.47
CA MET A 180 11.95 9.75 -20.51
C MET A 180 13.32 9.55 -21.14
N GLY A 181 13.38 9.05 -22.37
CA GLY A 181 14.64 8.93 -23.13
C GLY A 181 15.28 10.28 -23.44
N GLU A 182 14.48 11.30 -23.73
CA GLU A 182 14.94 12.68 -23.96
C GLU A 182 15.47 13.29 -22.65
N LYS A 183 14.72 13.17 -21.55
CA LYS A 183 15.18 13.64 -20.23
C LYS A 183 16.46 12.96 -19.74
N ARG A 184 16.63 11.67 -20.01
CA ARG A 184 17.89 10.98 -19.71
C ARG A 184 19.09 11.55 -20.45
N LYS A 185 18.91 12.08 -21.69
CA LYS A 185 19.99 12.68 -22.45
C LYS A 185 20.47 13.99 -21.81
N GLU A 186 19.58 14.73 -21.16
CA GLU A 186 19.92 15.98 -20.47
C GLU A 186 20.97 15.74 -19.37
N VAL A 187 20.86 14.61 -18.65
CA VAL A 187 21.76 14.23 -17.55
C VAL A 187 22.75 13.13 -17.91
N ASP A 188 22.92 12.78 -19.18
CA ASP A 188 23.77 11.63 -19.60
C ASP A 188 25.23 11.77 -19.18
N LYS A 189 25.77 12.99 -19.24
CA LYS A 189 27.15 13.29 -18.82
C LYS A 189 27.33 13.04 -17.33
N PHE A 190 26.40 13.54 -16.51
CA PHE A 190 26.39 13.27 -15.07
C PHE A 190 26.26 11.78 -14.78
N ARG A 191 25.38 11.07 -15.48
CA ARG A 191 25.18 9.62 -15.30
C ARG A 191 26.47 8.83 -15.54
N LYS A 192 27.23 9.20 -16.57
CA LYS A 192 28.55 8.60 -16.88
C LYS A 192 29.55 8.90 -15.77
N PHE A 193 29.62 10.15 -15.32
CA PHE A 193 30.47 10.58 -14.22
C PHE A 193 30.13 9.81 -12.94
N ALA A 194 28.87 9.81 -12.51
CA ALA A 194 28.45 9.15 -11.28
C ALA A 194 28.74 7.66 -11.27
N LEU A 195 28.52 6.96 -12.40
CA LEU A 195 28.85 5.53 -12.52
C LEU A 195 30.34 5.25 -12.55
N ALA A 196 31.16 6.18 -13.04
CA ALA A 196 32.62 6.05 -13.00
C ALA A 196 33.13 6.28 -11.56
N CYS A 197 32.68 7.32 -10.88
CA CYS A 197 33.00 7.60 -9.47
C CYS A 197 32.59 6.43 -8.56
N ALA A 198 31.38 5.90 -8.72
CA ALA A 198 30.87 4.81 -7.93
C ALA A 198 31.69 3.50 -8.00
N LYS A 199 32.46 3.31 -9.07
CA LYS A 199 33.37 2.17 -9.23
C LYS A 199 34.73 2.40 -8.57
N MET A 200 35.08 3.65 -8.29
CA MET A 200 36.40 4.04 -7.77
C MET A 200 36.40 4.31 -6.25
N ILE A 201 35.23 4.56 -5.67
CA ILE A 201 35.11 4.79 -4.22
C ILE A 201 35.40 3.49 -3.46
N ASP A 202 35.96 3.63 -2.27
CA ASP A 202 35.97 2.59 -1.26
C ASP A 202 34.66 2.66 -0.45
N PRO A 203 33.73 1.70 -0.63
CA PRO A 203 32.41 1.77 -0.01
C PRO A 203 32.46 1.76 1.52
N GLU A 204 33.48 1.11 2.10
CA GLU A 204 33.65 1.03 3.55
C GLU A 204 34.07 2.40 4.11
N GLN A 205 35.09 3.02 3.55
CA GLN A 205 35.56 4.34 3.97
C GLN A 205 34.49 5.42 3.76
N TYR A 206 33.77 5.33 2.64
CA TYR A 206 32.71 6.28 2.30
C TYR A 206 31.56 6.25 3.32
N ARG A 207 31.19 5.06 3.78
CA ARG A 207 30.14 4.89 4.80
C ARG A 207 30.58 5.28 6.20
N LEU A 208 31.84 5.08 6.55
CA LEU A 208 32.41 5.42 7.86
C LEU A 208 32.65 6.92 7.99
N GLY A 209 32.88 7.63 6.91
CA GLY A 209 32.94 9.08 6.85
C GLY A 209 31.55 9.66 7.11
N LYS A 210 31.18 9.83 8.36
CA LYS A 210 29.88 10.33 8.84
C LYS A 210 29.54 11.69 8.21
N VAL A 211 28.97 11.68 7.03
CA VAL A 211 28.26 12.84 6.52
C VAL A 211 26.81 12.67 6.91
N SER A 212 26.31 13.53 7.78
CA SER A 212 24.90 13.69 8.07
C SER A 212 24.24 14.23 6.79
N LEU A 213 23.76 13.32 5.95
CA LEU A 213 23.07 13.73 4.74
C LEU A 213 21.73 14.34 5.11
N ARG A 214 21.59 15.60 4.76
CA ARG A 214 20.29 16.24 4.71
C ARG A 214 19.60 15.73 3.44
N PRO A 215 18.42 15.10 3.53
CA PRO A 215 17.68 14.71 2.34
C PRO A 215 17.44 15.95 1.49
N LEU A 216 17.82 15.89 0.21
CA LEU A 216 17.61 16.98 -0.73
C LEU A 216 16.33 16.71 -1.54
N PRO A 217 15.55 17.75 -1.87
CA PRO A 217 14.46 17.65 -2.83
C PRO A 217 14.95 17.15 -4.19
N ALA A 218 14.06 16.49 -4.95
CA ALA A 218 14.41 16.00 -6.28
C ALA A 218 14.85 17.08 -7.23
N GLU A 219 14.23 18.25 -7.12
CA GLU A 219 14.53 19.46 -7.91
C GLU A 219 15.98 19.93 -7.71
N ASP A 220 16.44 19.96 -6.47
CA ASP A 220 17.81 20.36 -6.14
C ASP A 220 18.82 19.34 -6.68
N ILE A 221 18.54 18.04 -6.49
CA ILE A 221 19.41 16.99 -7.03
C ILE A 221 19.45 17.07 -8.56
N TYR A 222 18.31 17.31 -9.23
CA TYR A 222 18.28 17.48 -10.67
C TYR A 222 19.08 18.69 -11.14
N ALA A 223 18.93 19.84 -10.46
CA ALA A 223 19.70 21.04 -10.77
C ALA A 223 21.21 20.76 -10.68
N TYR A 224 21.65 20.06 -9.64
CA TYR A 224 23.05 19.65 -9.46
C TYR A 224 23.51 18.61 -10.51
N MET A 225 22.63 17.73 -10.98
CA MET A 225 22.96 16.79 -12.07
C MET A 225 23.18 17.48 -13.42
N VAL A 226 22.53 18.62 -13.65
CA VAL A 226 22.65 19.42 -14.87
C VAL A 226 23.85 20.32 -14.81
N ASP A 227 24.17 20.90 -13.65
CA ASP A 227 25.31 21.78 -13.42
C ASP A 227 26.59 20.98 -13.15
N GLN A 228 27.56 21.10 -14.09
CA GLN A 228 28.81 20.35 -14.01
C GLN A 228 29.63 20.68 -12.75
N ASP A 229 29.56 21.89 -12.27
CA ASP A 229 30.32 22.34 -11.09
C ASP A 229 29.77 21.73 -9.79
N GLN A 230 28.53 21.24 -9.81
CA GLN A 230 27.82 20.64 -8.66
C GLN A 230 27.70 19.12 -8.76
N TRP A 231 28.35 18.46 -9.70
CA TRP A 231 28.23 17.01 -9.88
C TRP A 231 28.67 16.20 -8.68
N ASN A 232 29.63 16.67 -7.90
CA ASN A 232 30.05 15.99 -6.68
C ASN A 232 28.94 15.98 -5.64
N ASP A 233 28.24 17.10 -5.46
CA ASP A 233 27.12 17.22 -4.52
C ASP A 233 25.95 16.33 -4.92
N ALA A 234 25.61 16.30 -6.22
CA ALA A 234 24.61 15.38 -6.75
C ALA A 234 25.02 13.90 -6.55
N PHE A 235 26.30 13.58 -6.77
CA PHE A 235 26.81 12.23 -6.58
C PHE A 235 26.75 11.83 -5.12
N GLU A 236 27.17 12.68 -4.20
CA GLU A 236 27.10 12.43 -2.77
C GLU A 236 25.65 12.21 -2.30
N ALA A 237 24.71 13.04 -2.74
CA ALA A 237 23.30 12.89 -2.40
C ALA A 237 22.70 11.53 -2.83
N LEU A 238 23.22 10.91 -3.89
CA LEU A 238 22.68 9.67 -4.44
C LEU A 238 23.41 8.42 -3.94
N ILE A 239 24.73 8.50 -3.71
CA ILE A 239 25.56 7.32 -3.54
C ILE A 239 25.31 6.58 -2.21
N TYR A 240 25.02 7.30 -1.13
CA TYR A 240 24.90 6.71 0.21
C TYR A 240 23.85 5.60 0.30
N THR A 241 22.73 5.77 -0.38
CA THR A 241 21.64 4.78 -0.36
C THR A 241 21.90 3.59 -1.26
N THR A 242 22.96 3.65 -2.04
CA THR A 242 23.36 2.57 -2.94
C THR A 242 24.43 1.66 -2.33
N ILE A 243 24.94 2.01 -1.16
CA ILE A 243 25.93 1.20 -0.45
C ILE A 243 25.23 0.11 0.34
N ASN A 244 25.39 -1.14 -0.09
CA ASN A 244 24.93 -2.32 0.61
C ASN A 244 25.99 -2.79 1.60
N SER A 245 25.54 -3.39 2.71
CA SER A 245 26.44 -4.09 3.66
C SER A 245 25.91 -5.49 3.91
N GLU A 246 26.72 -6.49 3.64
CA GLU A 246 26.45 -7.89 3.97
C GLU A 246 27.36 -8.32 5.12
N TYR A 247 26.79 -9.01 6.11
CA TYR A 247 27.58 -9.61 7.18
C TYR A 247 27.94 -11.04 6.79
N ASP A 248 29.24 -11.30 6.66
CA ASP A 248 29.76 -12.65 6.44
C ASP A 248 29.92 -13.35 7.80
N TYR A 249 29.08 -14.37 8.04
CA TYR A 249 29.09 -15.17 9.25
C TYR A 249 30.36 -16.01 9.42
N TYR A 250 31.05 -16.37 8.32
CA TYR A 250 32.26 -17.19 8.36
C TYR A 250 33.48 -16.36 8.72
N THR A 251 33.65 -15.20 8.12
CA THR A 251 34.76 -14.28 8.39
C THR A 251 34.49 -13.32 9.54
N ARG A 252 33.24 -13.21 10.01
CA ARG A 252 32.75 -12.24 11.00
C ARG A 252 33.02 -10.78 10.59
N GLN A 253 33.09 -10.53 9.31
CA GLN A 253 33.31 -9.20 8.74
C GLN A 253 32.08 -8.68 8.01
N ARG A 254 31.99 -7.38 7.88
CA ARG A 254 31.00 -6.74 7.01
C ARG A 254 31.65 -6.37 5.70
N ASN A 255 31.10 -6.88 4.62
CA ASN A 255 31.49 -6.54 3.26
C ASN A 255 30.60 -5.40 2.76
N TYR A 256 31.22 -4.39 2.17
CA TYR A 256 30.50 -3.25 1.59
C TYR A 256 30.62 -3.28 0.07
N SER A 257 29.52 -2.97 -0.61
CA SER A 257 29.48 -2.92 -2.07
C SER A 257 28.55 -1.81 -2.54
N VAL A 258 28.81 -1.28 -3.74
CA VAL A 258 27.95 -0.28 -4.36
C VAL A 258 26.97 -0.96 -5.32
N ASP A 259 25.66 -0.77 -5.12
CA ASP A 259 24.63 -1.21 -6.06
C ASP A 259 24.48 -0.18 -7.20
N LEU A 260 25.22 -0.42 -8.29
CA LEU A 260 25.17 0.43 -9.47
C LEU A 260 23.78 0.42 -10.14
N SER A 261 23.01 -0.66 -9.98
CA SER A 261 21.65 -0.74 -10.53
C SER A 261 20.71 0.17 -9.75
N ARG A 262 20.88 0.21 -8.43
CA ARG A 262 20.13 1.13 -7.56
C ARG A 262 20.51 2.58 -7.85
N LEU A 263 21.80 2.89 -8.05
CA LEU A 263 22.23 4.23 -8.44
C LEU A 263 21.59 4.70 -9.75
N ARG A 264 21.54 3.83 -10.77
CA ARG A 264 20.82 4.15 -12.02
C ARG A 264 19.33 4.41 -11.80
N ARG A 265 18.68 3.58 -10.97
CA ARG A 265 17.25 3.77 -10.65
C ARG A 265 17.00 5.08 -9.93
N LEU A 266 17.84 5.45 -8.97
CA LEU A 266 17.70 6.73 -8.25
C LEU A 266 17.81 7.93 -9.18
N MET A 267 18.78 7.95 -10.11
CA MET A 267 18.87 9.01 -11.12
C MET A 267 17.61 9.07 -12.00
N ASP A 268 17.04 7.92 -12.37
CA ASP A 268 15.78 7.87 -13.11
C ASP A 268 14.59 8.34 -12.27
N ASP A 269 14.60 8.05 -10.96
CA ASP A 269 13.54 8.48 -10.05
C ASP A 269 13.56 9.98 -9.82
N VAL A 270 14.74 10.60 -9.71
CA VAL A 270 14.88 12.07 -9.70
C VAL A 270 14.19 12.69 -10.93
N LEU A 271 14.49 12.19 -12.14
CA LEU A 271 13.83 12.69 -13.36
C LEU A 271 12.31 12.54 -13.33
N LYS A 272 11.80 11.42 -12.79
CA LYS A 272 10.36 11.18 -12.70
C LYS A 272 9.67 12.09 -11.70
N TYR A 273 10.33 12.45 -10.59
CA TYR A 273 9.78 13.39 -9.62
C TYR A 273 9.75 14.81 -10.19
N VAL A 274 10.84 15.26 -10.80
CA VAL A 274 10.96 16.63 -11.33
C VAL A 274 10.08 16.87 -12.55
N HIS A 275 9.96 15.88 -13.44
CA HIS A 275 9.22 15.99 -14.70
C HIS A 275 7.96 15.14 -14.74
N CYS A 276 7.32 14.90 -13.60
CA CYS A 276 6.19 13.96 -13.49
C CYS A 276 5.05 14.27 -14.47
N GLU A 277 4.65 15.52 -14.62
CA GLU A 277 3.56 15.93 -15.52
C GLU A 277 3.88 15.68 -17.00
N GLU A 278 5.13 15.85 -17.40
CA GLU A 278 5.58 15.59 -18.77
C GLU A 278 5.76 14.10 -19.03
N LEU A 279 6.27 13.38 -18.04
CA LEU A 279 6.70 11.98 -18.16
C LEU A 279 5.57 10.98 -18.02
N PHE A 280 4.49 11.34 -17.33
CA PHE A 280 3.39 10.43 -17.12
C PHE A 280 2.12 10.86 -17.86
N GLU A 281 1.36 9.87 -18.27
CA GLU A 281 0.07 10.01 -18.91
C GLU A 281 -0.96 9.26 -18.06
N ALA A 282 -2.02 9.98 -17.65
CA ALA A 282 -3.12 9.38 -16.94
C ALA A 282 -4.07 8.66 -17.90
N ARG A 283 -4.33 7.38 -17.68
CA ARG A 283 -5.31 6.59 -18.43
C ARG A 283 -6.16 5.78 -17.46
N ASP A 284 -7.40 5.54 -17.80
CA ASP A 284 -8.22 4.56 -17.08
C ASP A 284 -7.54 3.19 -17.15
N THR A 285 -7.44 2.53 -16.01
CA THR A 285 -6.71 1.27 -15.93
C THR A 285 -7.39 0.26 -15.02
N ASN A 286 -7.40 -0.97 -15.48
CA ASN A 286 -7.73 -2.14 -14.68
C ASN A 286 -6.46 -2.82 -14.12
N ASN A 287 -5.28 -2.22 -14.34
CA ASN A 287 -4.02 -2.77 -13.87
C ASN A 287 -3.52 -2.05 -12.60
N PRO A 288 -3.55 -2.69 -11.43
CA PRO A 288 -3.09 -2.09 -10.18
C PRO A 288 -1.62 -1.67 -10.21
N LEU A 289 -0.77 -2.32 -11.03
CA LEU A 289 0.65 -1.96 -11.16
C LEU A 289 0.88 -0.61 -11.86
N SER A 290 -0.09 -0.12 -12.62
CA SER A 290 0.02 1.20 -13.25
C SER A 290 -0.01 2.34 -12.23
N ASN A 291 -0.41 2.06 -10.99
CA ASN A 291 -0.42 3.01 -9.89
C ASN A 291 0.92 3.15 -9.18
N ASP A 292 1.90 2.28 -9.44
CA ASP A 292 3.25 2.43 -8.86
C ASP A 292 3.89 3.78 -9.22
N ASN A 293 3.43 4.38 -10.32
CA ASN A 293 3.86 5.70 -10.75
C ASN A 293 3.10 6.86 -10.08
N ALA A 294 2.00 6.60 -9.38
CA ALA A 294 1.19 7.63 -8.71
C ALA A 294 2.00 8.40 -7.64
N LYS A 295 2.99 7.75 -7.03
CA LYS A 295 3.89 8.37 -6.06
C LYS A 295 4.62 9.60 -6.62
N TYR A 296 4.93 9.61 -7.92
CA TYR A 296 5.59 10.74 -8.57
C TYR A 296 4.62 11.91 -8.81
N MET A 297 3.31 11.63 -8.92
CA MET A 297 2.27 12.65 -9.14
C MET A 297 1.78 13.29 -7.84
N GLN A 298 2.15 12.76 -6.69
CA GLN A 298 1.71 13.27 -5.37
C GLN A 298 2.66 14.31 -4.78
N GLY A 299 3.69 14.75 -5.53
CA GLY A 299 4.70 15.69 -5.05
C GLY A 299 5.44 15.11 -3.86
N GLY A 300 6.33 14.17 -4.10
CA GLY A 300 7.17 13.62 -3.04
C GLY A 300 8.06 14.73 -2.48
N GLU A 301 7.73 15.25 -1.30
CA GLU A 301 8.48 16.34 -0.66
C GLU A 301 9.93 15.97 -0.37
N ASN A 302 10.28 14.68 -0.37
CA ASN A 302 11.68 14.27 -0.18
C ASN A 302 11.88 12.91 -0.86
N ILE A 303 12.88 12.82 -1.73
CA ILE A 303 13.50 11.53 -1.99
C ILE A 303 14.14 11.13 -0.66
N VAL A 304 13.44 10.31 0.12
CA VAL A 304 14.03 9.68 1.28
C VAL A 304 15.04 8.69 0.74
N VAL A 305 16.23 9.16 0.73
CA VAL A 305 17.40 8.40 0.35
C VAL A 305 17.91 7.65 1.55
#